data_fda0da98c517e7ab4e638fd77cfb98da
#
_entry.id   fda0da98c517e7ab4e638fd77cfb98da
#
_cell.length_a   1.000
_cell.length_b   1.000
_cell.length_c   1.000
_cell.angle_alpha   90.00
_cell.angle_beta   90.00
_cell.angle_gamma   90.00
#
_symmetry.space_group_name_H-M   'P 1'
#
loop_
_entity.id
_entity.type
_entity.pdbx_description
1 polymer ?
#
loop_
_entity_poly.entity_id
_entity_poly.type
_entity_poly.pdbx_seq_one_letter_code
_entity_poly.pdbx_strand_id
1 'polypeptide(L)'
;MKRLTIIFGVFALVLPVFGQEKSPPLKDQKDKFSYSIGLNIGSNLSKQKIEINPDMVTAGIKDAIAGKPQLTQDQVKEVMATFEKDMEQKQKAVGEKSAAEGAKFLEENKKKDGVKTTASGLQYKVMKEGNCPQPKETAIVTVNYRCTLINGTELDSS
;
A
#
# COMPACT_ATOMS: atom_id res chain seq x y z
N MET A 1 71.08 -9.05 14.42
CA MET A 1 70.13 -8.86 13.30
C MET A 1 68.91 -9.71 13.54
N LYS A 2 67.84 -9.13 14.12
CA LYS A 2 66.59 -9.85 14.45
C LYS A 2 65.60 -9.61 13.33
N ARG A 3 65.22 -10.66 12.61
CA ARG A 3 64.21 -10.62 11.55
C ARG A 3 62.84 -10.64 12.18
N LEU A 4 62.04 -9.58 12.02
CA LEU A 4 60.67 -9.45 12.46
C LEU A 4 59.78 -9.94 11.31
N THR A 5 59.12 -11.08 11.49
CA THR A 5 58.15 -11.63 10.53
C THR A 5 56.77 -11.06 10.86
N ILE A 6 56.25 -10.21 10.01
CA ILE A 6 54.86 -9.69 10.11
C ILE A 6 53.92 -10.68 9.43
N ILE A 7 53.07 -11.32 10.20
CA ILE A 7 52.01 -12.18 9.70
C ILE A 7 50.80 -11.27 9.40
N PHE A 8 50.51 -11.09 8.13
CA PHE A 8 49.30 -10.42 7.66
C PHE A 8 48.13 -11.42 7.80
N GLY A 9 47.30 -11.27 8.83
CA GLY A 9 46.07 -12.01 8.99
C GLY A 9 45.02 -11.45 8.04
N VAL A 10 44.68 -12.23 6.99
CA VAL A 10 43.53 -11.93 6.14
C VAL A 10 42.26 -12.24 6.94
N PHE A 11 41.65 -11.17 7.45
CA PHE A 11 40.32 -11.24 8.08
C PHE A 11 39.27 -11.31 6.96
N ALA A 12 38.85 -12.51 6.57
CA ALA A 12 37.77 -12.70 5.63
C ALA A 12 36.45 -12.26 6.29
N LEU A 13 35.94 -11.12 5.85
CA LEU A 13 34.63 -10.62 6.25
C LEU A 13 33.56 -11.53 5.60
N VAL A 14 33.07 -12.51 6.32
CA VAL A 14 31.90 -13.32 5.92
C VAL A 14 30.67 -12.45 6.12
N LEU A 15 30.20 -11.78 5.05
CA LEU A 15 28.90 -11.15 5.02
C LEU A 15 27.83 -12.26 5.09
N PRO A 16 26.84 -12.16 5.99
CA PRO A 16 25.72 -13.09 5.97
C PRO A 16 24.95 -12.86 4.65
N VAL A 17 25.05 -13.82 3.76
CA VAL A 17 24.14 -13.93 2.62
C VAL A 17 22.77 -14.24 3.20
N PHE A 18 21.89 -13.27 3.31
CA PHE A 18 20.46 -13.50 3.52
C PHE A 18 19.94 -14.27 2.29
N GLY A 19 20.08 -15.59 2.36
CA GLY A 19 19.48 -16.47 1.38
C GLY A 19 17.98 -16.30 1.44
N GLN A 20 17.35 -15.84 0.35
CA GLN A 20 15.92 -16.02 0.15
C GLN A 20 15.65 -17.52 0.26
N GLU A 21 15.03 -17.98 1.35
CA GLU A 21 14.54 -19.34 1.45
C GLU A 21 13.59 -19.54 0.26
N LYS A 22 14.03 -20.38 -0.69
CA LYS A 22 13.17 -20.74 -1.82
C LYS A 22 11.95 -21.45 -1.29
N SER A 23 10.78 -20.97 -1.63
CA SER A 23 9.53 -21.64 -1.33
C SER A 23 9.60 -23.11 -1.73
N PRO A 24 9.09 -24.06 -0.92
CA PRO A 24 9.08 -25.46 -1.26
C PRO A 24 8.35 -25.68 -2.60
N PRO A 25 8.77 -26.67 -3.40
CA PRO A 25 8.13 -26.95 -4.69
C PRO A 25 6.68 -27.41 -4.48
N LEU A 26 5.77 -26.93 -5.33
CA LEU A 26 4.35 -27.29 -5.33
C LEU A 26 4.18 -28.64 -6.02
N LYS A 27 4.12 -29.73 -5.26
CA LYS A 27 4.16 -31.11 -5.78
C LYS A 27 2.79 -31.58 -6.28
N ASP A 28 1.74 -31.22 -5.60
CA ASP A 28 0.39 -31.71 -5.89
C ASP A 28 -0.68 -30.59 -5.78
N GLN A 29 -1.93 -30.95 -5.99
CA GLN A 29 -3.05 -30.03 -5.93
C GLN A 29 -3.28 -29.46 -4.53
N LYS A 30 -2.98 -30.23 -3.46
CA LYS A 30 -3.09 -29.78 -2.08
C LYS A 30 -2.07 -28.69 -1.79
N ASP A 31 -0.82 -28.87 -2.25
CA ASP A 31 0.23 -27.86 -2.09
C ASP A 31 -0.15 -26.54 -2.81
N LYS A 32 -0.66 -26.66 -4.06
CA LYS A 32 -1.11 -25.52 -4.85
C LYS A 32 -2.25 -24.76 -4.17
N PHE A 33 -3.22 -25.48 -3.65
CA PHE A 33 -4.35 -24.90 -2.91
C PHE A 33 -3.88 -24.18 -1.63
N SER A 34 -3.05 -24.84 -0.84
CA SER A 34 -2.49 -24.26 0.40
C SER A 34 -1.67 -22.99 0.12
N TYR A 35 -0.84 -23.04 -0.91
CA TYR A 35 -0.05 -21.88 -1.34
C TYR A 35 -0.94 -20.73 -1.83
N SER A 36 -2.01 -21.03 -2.56
CA SER A 36 -2.93 -19.99 -3.05
C SER A 36 -3.68 -19.28 -1.90
N ILE A 37 -3.99 -19.97 -0.80
CA ILE A 37 -4.52 -19.32 0.41
C ILE A 37 -3.51 -18.31 0.95
N GLY A 38 -2.24 -18.71 1.09
CA GLY A 38 -1.17 -17.82 1.54
C GLY A 38 -0.99 -16.59 0.64
N LEU A 39 -1.04 -16.79 -0.69
CA LEU A 39 -0.98 -15.68 -1.66
C LEU A 39 -2.14 -14.69 -1.47
N ASN A 40 -3.36 -15.18 -1.29
CA ASN A 40 -4.52 -14.32 -1.09
C ASN A 40 -4.40 -13.50 0.21
N ILE A 41 -4.00 -14.13 1.30
CA ILE A 41 -3.78 -13.43 2.58
C ILE A 41 -2.68 -12.38 2.42
N GLY A 42 -1.51 -12.76 1.91
CA GLY A 42 -0.37 -11.87 1.73
C GLY A 42 -0.66 -10.70 0.79
N SER A 43 -1.39 -10.96 -0.32
CA SER A 43 -1.80 -9.91 -1.27
C SER A 43 -2.74 -8.89 -0.62
N ASN A 44 -3.71 -9.34 0.18
CA ASN A 44 -4.64 -8.45 0.87
C ASN A 44 -3.93 -7.58 1.90
N LEU A 45 -3.05 -8.17 2.70
CA LEU A 45 -2.25 -7.44 3.70
C LEU A 45 -1.34 -6.40 3.04
N SER A 46 -0.68 -6.77 1.93
CA SER A 46 0.17 -5.86 1.15
C SER A 46 -0.62 -4.69 0.56
N LYS A 47 -1.80 -4.94 -0.04
CA LYS A 47 -2.67 -3.89 -0.58
C LYS A 47 -3.11 -2.90 0.49
N GLN A 48 -3.38 -3.38 1.71
CA GLN A 48 -3.75 -2.56 2.85
C GLN A 48 -2.55 -1.94 3.57
N LYS A 49 -1.32 -2.22 3.13
CA LYS A 49 -0.06 -1.78 3.75
C LYS A 49 0.03 -2.18 5.23
N ILE A 50 -0.50 -3.37 5.55
CA ILE A 50 -0.42 -3.95 6.90
C ILE A 50 0.91 -4.70 7.01
N GLU A 51 1.76 -4.23 7.92
CA GLU A 51 3.02 -4.90 8.25
C GLU A 51 2.77 -6.07 9.20
N ILE A 52 3.22 -7.25 8.81
CA ILE A 52 3.13 -8.47 9.61
C ILE A 52 4.46 -9.21 9.61
N ASN A 53 4.63 -10.11 10.57
CA ASN A 53 5.68 -11.12 10.54
C ASN A 53 5.12 -12.42 9.92
N PRO A 54 5.53 -12.82 8.69
CA PRO A 54 4.99 -14.00 8.02
C PRO A 54 5.25 -15.31 8.77
N ASP A 55 6.39 -15.40 9.48
CA ASP A 55 6.73 -16.60 10.24
C ASP A 55 5.76 -16.79 11.41
N MET A 56 5.37 -15.70 12.07
CA MET A 56 4.40 -15.75 13.16
C MET A 56 2.99 -16.07 12.67
N VAL A 57 2.62 -15.62 11.47
CA VAL A 57 1.35 -16.03 10.84
C VAL A 57 1.35 -17.53 10.57
N THR A 58 2.45 -18.03 10.01
CA THR A 58 2.62 -19.47 9.75
C THR A 58 2.59 -20.30 11.05
N ALA A 59 3.25 -19.81 12.11
CA ALA A 59 3.23 -20.45 13.42
C ALA A 59 1.80 -20.49 14.01
N GLY A 60 1.09 -19.35 13.96
CA GLY A 60 -0.30 -19.29 14.44
C GLY A 60 -1.24 -20.26 13.73
N ILE A 61 -1.09 -20.42 12.40
CA ILE A 61 -1.83 -21.41 11.62
C ILE A 61 -1.53 -22.84 12.10
N LYS A 62 -0.25 -23.18 12.28
CA LYS A 62 0.18 -24.49 12.76
C LYS A 62 -0.37 -24.79 14.17
N ASP A 63 -0.27 -23.82 15.07
CA ASP A 63 -0.72 -23.95 16.46
C ASP A 63 -2.25 -24.13 16.54
N ALA A 64 -2.98 -23.39 15.70
CA ALA A 64 -4.44 -23.52 15.61
C ALA A 64 -4.86 -24.90 15.10
N ILE A 65 -4.22 -25.41 14.03
CA ILE A 65 -4.48 -26.77 13.51
C ILE A 65 -4.13 -27.84 14.53
N ALA A 66 -3.06 -27.66 15.30
CA ALA A 66 -2.63 -28.59 16.35
C ALA A 66 -3.49 -28.50 17.63
N GLY A 67 -4.40 -27.53 17.74
CA GLY A 67 -5.19 -27.29 18.95
C GLY A 67 -4.36 -26.80 20.15
N LYS A 68 -3.23 -26.15 19.90
CA LYS A 68 -2.29 -25.66 20.91
C LYS A 68 -1.94 -24.17 20.69
N PRO A 69 -2.93 -23.27 20.67
CA PRO A 69 -2.66 -21.84 20.48
C PRO A 69 -1.88 -21.27 21.66
N GLN A 70 -0.94 -20.36 21.37
CA GLN A 70 -0.14 -19.66 22.39
C GLN A 70 -0.90 -18.49 23.02
N LEU A 71 -1.95 -18.00 22.37
CA LEU A 71 -2.80 -16.94 22.87
C LEU A 71 -4.19 -17.48 23.22
N THR A 72 -4.76 -16.99 24.29
CA THR A 72 -6.18 -17.22 24.61
C THR A 72 -7.09 -16.42 23.68
N GLN A 73 -8.37 -16.81 23.59
CA GLN A 73 -9.36 -16.08 22.81
C GLN A 73 -9.47 -14.60 23.23
N ASP A 74 -9.36 -14.33 24.53
CA ASP A 74 -9.48 -12.96 25.04
C ASP A 74 -8.23 -12.13 24.70
N GLN A 75 -7.03 -12.72 24.75
CA GLN A 75 -5.81 -12.08 24.28
C GLN A 75 -5.87 -11.77 22.77
N VAL A 76 -6.41 -12.69 21.97
CA VAL A 76 -6.60 -12.43 20.52
C VAL A 76 -7.54 -11.25 20.30
N LYS A 77 -8.69 -11.19 21.02
CA LYS A 77 -9.62 -10.05 20.93
C LYS A 77 -8.97 -8.74 21.30
N GLU A 78 -8.20 -8.71 22.39
CA GLU A 78 -7.49 -7.50 22.86
C GLU A 78 -6.47 -6.99 21.83
N VAL A 79 -5.66 -7.90 21.28
CA VAL A 79 -4.67 -7.56 20.25
C VAL A 79 -5.36 -7.03 18.99
N MET A 80 -6.45 -7.68 18.54
CA MET A 80 -7.20 -7.24 17.36
C MET A 80 -7.85 -5.88 17.59
N ALA A 81 -8.48 -5.65 18.74
CA ALA A 81 -9.08 -4.35 19.07
C ALA A 81 -8.03 -3.22 19.11
N THR A 82 -6.85 -3.48 19.66
CA THR A 82 -5.74 -2.52 19.66
C THR A 82 -5.28 -2.21 18.23
N PHE A 83 -5.12 -3.23 17.41
CA PHE A 83 -4.73 -3.08 16.02
C PHE A 83 -5.76 -2.28 15.21
N GLU A 84 -7.05 -2.57 15.36
CA GLU A 84 -8.14 -1.84 14.70
C GLU A 84 -8.11 -0.34 15.06
N LYS A 85 -7.94 -0.03 16.35
CA LYS A 85 -7.83 1.35 16.84
C LYS A 85 -6.62 2.07 16.24
N ASP A 86 -5.47 1.41 16.19
CA ASP A 86 -4.26 1.99 15.59
C ASP A 86 -4.42 2.24 14.09
N MET A 87 -5.09 1.33 13.38
CA MET A 87 -5.39 1.49 11.95
C MET A 87 -6.37 2.63 11.70
N GLU A 88 -7.41 2.76 12.52
CA GLU A 88 -8.35 3.88 12.46
C GLU A 88 -7.65 5.23 12.67
N GLN A 89 -6.78 5.32 13.67
CA GLN A 89 -6.00 6.53 13.94
C GLN A 89 -5.08 6.89 12.77
N LYS A 90 -4.38 5.91 12.20
CA LYS A 90 -3.53 6.10 11.02
C LYS A 90 -4.35 6.59 9.83
N GLN A 91 -5.51 5.97 9.58
CA GLN A 91 -6.38 6.35 8.47
C GLN A 91 -6.93 7.77 8.64
N LYS A 92 -7.34 8.13 9.86
CA LYS A 92 -7.78 9.49 10.19
C LYS A 92 -6.68 10.52 9.96
N ALA A 93 -5.48 10.27 10.45
CA ALA A 93 -4.32 11.15 10.25
C ALA A 93 -3.98 11.34 8.76
N VAL A 94 -4.04 10.26 7.95
CA VAL A 94 -3.86 10.33 6.50
C VAL A 94 -4.97 11.16 5.84
N GLY A 95 -6.23 10.96 6.28
CA GLY A 95 -7.38 11.72 5.78
C GLY A 95 -7.26 13.22 6.09
N GLU A 96 -6.92 13.58 7.31
CA GLU A 96 -6.71 14.97 7.74
C GLU A 96 -5.57 15.64 6.95
N LYS A 97 -4.45 14.94 6.78
CA LYS A 97 -3.33 15.44 5.97
C LYS A 97 -3.76 15.66 4.52
N SER A 98 -4.43 14.68 3.91
CA SER A 98 -4.89 14.78 2.52
C SER A 98 -5.90 15.92 2.35
N ALA A 99 -6.80 16.12 3.30
CA ALA A 99 -7.76 17.23 3.29
C ALA A 99 -7.04 18.59 3.37
N ALA A 100 -6.04 18.73 4.24
CA ALA A 100 -5.26 19.96 4.37
C ALA A 100 -4.45 20.25 3.09
N GLU A 101 -3.81 19.23 2.51
CA GLU A 101 -3.07 19.36 1.24
C GLU A 101 -4.01 19.71 0.09
N GLY A 102 -5.19 19.09 0.04
CA GLY A 102 -6.23 19.39 -0.96
C GLY A 102 -6.75 20.82 -0.85
N ALA A 103 -7.04 21.29 0.37
CA ALA A 103 -7.49 22.68 0.60
C ALA A 103 -6.43 23.69 0.16
N LYS A 104 -5.16 23.46 0.52
CA LYS A 104 -4.05 24.31 0.07
C LYS A 104 -3.92 24.32 -1.45
N PHE A 105 -3.99 23.16 -2.08
CA PHE A 105 -3.95 23.05 -3.54
C PHE A 105 -5.06 23.85 -4.20
N LEU A 106 -6.30 23.74 -3.72
CA LEU A 106 -7.44 24.48 -4.28
C LEU A 106 -7.28 25.99 -4.09
N GLU A 107 -6.76 26.44 -2.93
CA GLU A 107 -6.48 27.86 -2.68
C GLU A 107 -5.40 28.43 -3.61
N GLU A 108 -4.39 27.64 -3.93
CA GLU A 108 -3.35 28.04 -4.89
C GLU A 108 -3.86 27.95 -6.33
N ASN A 109 -4.62 26.91 -6.66
CA ASN A 109 -5.09 26.64 -8.02
C ASN A 109 -6.10 27.69 -8.50
N LYS A 110 -6.98 28.19 -7.62
CA LYS A 110 -7.95 29.24 -7.98
C LYS A 110 -7.31 30.56 -8.42
N LYS A 111 -6.02 30.79 -8.05
CA LYS A 111 -5.26 31.99 -8.43
C LYS A 111 -4.60 31.87 -9.80
N LYS A 112 -4.60 30.66 -10.38
CA LYS A 112 -4.00 30.42 -11.70
C LYS A 112 -4.86 30.99 -12.81
N ASP A 113 -4.23 31.51 -13.84
CA ASP A 113 -4.92 32.08 -15.00
C ASP A 113 -5.83 31.06 -15.69
N GLY A 114 -7.05 31.49 -16.00
CA GLY A 114 -8.08 30.70 -16.67
C GLY A 114 -8.79 29.67 -15.79
N VAL A 115 -8.47 29.56 -14.49
CA VAL A 115 -9.18 28.69 -13.54
C VAL A 115 -10.47 29.37 -13.07
N LYS A 116 -11.59 28.67 -13.17
CA LYS A 116 -12.93 29.10 -12.70
C LYS A 116 -13.38 28.18 -11.58
N THR A 117 -14.09 28.71 -10.59
CA THR A 117 -14.63 27.96 -9.45
C THR A 117 -16.16 28.06 -9.47
N THR A 118 -16.85 26.93 -9.38
CA THR A 118 -18.31 26.85 -9.28
C THR A 118 -18.78 27.08 -7.82
N ALA A 119 -20.08 27.25 -7.65
CA ALA A 119 -20.69 27.35 -6.30
C ALA A 119 -20.47 26.09 -5.43
N SER A 120 -20.31 24.92 -6.04
CA SER A 120 -19.97 23.68 -5.32
C SER A 120 -18.51 23.55 -4.90
N GLY A 121 -17.64 24.51 -5.31
CA GLY A 121 -16.20 24.44 -5.06
C GLY A 121 -15.40 23.69 -6.12
N LEU A 122 -16.05 23.12 -7.15
CA LEU A 122 -15.37 22.52 -8.28
C LEU A 122 -14.57 23.59 -9.03
N GLN A 123 -13.30 23.30 -9.29
CA GLN A 123 -12.44 24.15 -10.11
C GLN A 123 -12.22 23.52 -11.48
N TYR A 124 -12.30 24.31 -12.51
CA TYR A 124 -12.06 23.86 -13.88
C TYR A 124 -11.32 24.90 -14.70
N LYS A 125 -10.63 24.45 -15.72
CA LYS A 125 -9.98 25.30 -16.72
C LYS A 125 -10.29 24.78 -18.11
N VAL A 126 -10.78 25.67 -19.00
CA VAL A 126 -10.98 25.36 -20.41
C VAL A 126 -9.62 25.35 -21.08
N MET A 127 -9.19 24.21 -21.62
CA MET A 127 -7.92 24.08 -22.35
C MET A 127 -8.06 24.48 -23.81
N LYS A 128 -9.23 24.21 -24.41
CA LYS A 128 -9.57 24.54 -25.80
C LYS A 128 -11.06 24.80 -25.88
N GLU A 129 -11.42 25.97 -26.41
CA GLU A 129 -12.82 26.29 -26.69
C GLU A 129 -13.35 25.42 -27.82
N GLY A 130 -14.58 24.95 -27.66
CA GLY A 130 -15.31 24.20 -28.66
C GLY A 130 -16.40 25.08 -29.27
N ASN A 131 -16.73 24.82 -30.53
CA ASN A 131 -17.79 25.49 -31.29
C ASN A 131 -18.92 24.54 -31.72
N CYS A 132 -18.93 23.31 -31.15
CA CYS A 132 -20.02 22.37 -31.34
C CYS A 132 -21.22 22.72 -30.44
N PRO A 133 -22.46 22.25 -30.79
CA PRO A 133 -23.62 22.39 -29.93
C PRO A 133 -23.39 21.77 -28.55
N GLN A 134 -23.83 22.44 -27.50
CA GLN A 134 -23.76 21.90 -26.14
C GLN A 134 -24.75 20.73 -25.99
N PRO A 135 -24.32 19.62 -25.37
CA PRO A 135 -25.23 18.52 -25.06
C PRO A 135 -26.29 18.96 -24.05
N LYS A 136 -27.50 18.41 -24.16
CA LYS A 136 -28.55 18.60 -23.15
C LYS A 136 -28.17 17.83 -21.87
N GLU A 137 -28.73 18.23 -20.72
CA GLU A 137 -28.48 17.56 -19.43
C GLU A 137 -28.76 16.05 -19.43
N THR A 138 -29.71 15.61 -20.25
CA THR A 138 -30.11 14.21 -20.40
C THR A 138 -29.34 13.46 -21.47
N ALA A 139 -28.39 14.10 -22.14
CA ALA A 139 -27.61 13.48 -23.21
C ALA A 139 -26.51 12.56 -22.67
N ILE A 140 -26.36 11.40 -23.30
CA ILE A 140 -25.20 10.52 -23.06
C ILE A 140 -24.06 11.03 -23.93
N VAL A 141 -22.90 11.28 -23.29
CA VAL A 141 -21.68 11.71 -23.97
C VAL A 141 -20.56 10.72 -23.74
N THR A 142 -19.70 10.56 -24.72
CA THR A 142 -18.46 9.78 -24.58
C THR A 142 -17.30 10.74 -24.44
N VAL A 143 -16.50 10.55 -23.39
CA VAL A 143 -15.35 11.40 -23.10
C VAL A 143 -14.11 10.55 -22.85
N ASN A 144 -12.95 11.07 -23.20
CA ASN A 144 -11.68 10.56 -22.72
C ASN A 144 -11.33 11.29 -21.42
N TYR A 145 -10.82 10.58 -20.44
CA TYR A 145 -10.44 11.18 -19.17
C TYR A 145 -9.12 10.62 -18.64
N ARG A 146 -8.49 11.35 -17.76
CA ARG A 146 -7.36 10.94 -16.98
C ARG A 146 -7.52 11.49 -15.57
N CYS A 147 -7.58 10.60 -14.59
CA CYS A 147 -7.71 10.94 -13.17
C CYS A 147 -6.37 10.83 -12.49
N THR A 148 -5.91 11.90 -11.84
CA THR A 148 -4.66 11.91 -11.09
C THR A 148 -4.85 12.54 -9.72
N LEU A 149 -4.08 12.09 -8.75
CA LEU A 149 -3.92 12.78 -7.47
C LEU A 149 -3.11 14.08 -7.67
N ILE A 150 -3.16 14.97 -6.68
CA ILE A 150 -2.40 16.23 -6.70
C ILE A 150 -0.88 16.05 -6.79
N ASN A 151 -0.35 14.89 -6.37
CA ASN A 151 1.06 14.51 -6.50
C ASN A 151 1.41 13.91 -7.87
N GLY A 152 0.46 13.86 -8.81
CA GLY A 152 0.64 13.32 -10.16
C GLY A 152 0.43 11.80 -10.29
N THR A 153 0.16 11.08 -9.21
CA THR A 153 -0.14 9.65 -9.28
C THR A 153 -1.43 9.43 -10.06
N GLU A 154 -1.36 8.66 -11.15
CA GLU A 154 -2.52 8.29 -11.94
C GLU A 154 -3.35 7.23 -11.22
N LEU A 155 -4.65 7.47 -11.13
CA LEU A 155 -5.61 6.54 -10.52
C LEU A 155 -6.37 5.75 -11.57
N ASP A 156 -6.73 6.43 -12.67
CA ASP A 156 -7.53 5.84 -13.73
C ASP A 156 -7.45 6.67 -15.01
N SER A 157 -7.62 6.03 -16.18
CA SER A 157 -7.67 6.70 -17.48
C SER A 157 -8.44 5.85 -18.51
N SER A 158 -9.05 6.51 -19.52
CA SER A 158 -9.70 5.84 -20.65
C SER A 158 -8.71 5.40 -21.72
#